data_bb716ed6cef38184981d3b8d914743f6
#
_entry.id   bb716ed6cef38184981d3b8d914743f6
#
_cell.length_a   1.000
_cell.length_b   1.000
_cell.length_c   1.000
_cell.angle_alpha   90.00
_cell.angle_beta   90.00
_cell.angle_gamma   90.00
#
_symmetry.space_group_name_H-M   'P 1'
#
loop_
_entity.id
_entity.type
_entity.pdbx_description
1 polymer ?
#
loop_
_entity_poly.entity_id
_entity_poly.type
_entity_poly.pdbx_seq_one_letter_code
_entity_poly.pdbx_strand_id
1 'polypeptide(L)'
;MSASNESPAGFLSRRRFVRWASSLTAALGSAPLVSSAKTLSSPVASPEGEDYYAKLGVAPIINAAGTYTTLTAACMPPEVLAAVQKAALHPVRLHDLQQKAGEYIAQRLKCEGAIVTSGASGAISLATAACMQQANRINVLDMPQAIDGLKNQVIVQRAHRYGYDRAMYLCGARVTEVVTLDDYKRACGAGNAVMTNFFNAAEDEVGIAGSAQIGREEWLRVAHEFKIPCHLDAAADMPPISNLWKYTAMGFDLVAFSGGKGMRGPQNAGLLLGRKNLTDLAHENNNPEEGIGRGMKVAKEQIVGMVAAVDWVLSHTEESMQGDYQRRVDRIIAAVKGVPSVTTETVVPKIANHVPHLLIRFDPAVAGVTTGQIVDTLRRGNPSIELNPNTGQKPNQGIPADAHTLVVGVWMLQPGEDAIVGQRIREAFSKPA
;
A
#
# COMPACT_ATOMS: atom_id res chain seq x y z
N MET A 1 53.00 19.71 -37.09
CA MET A 1 51.72 20.28 -37.43
C MET A 1 50.85 20.25 -36.18
N SER A 2 50.75 21.41 -35.56
CA SER A 2 50.02 21.66 -34.31
C SER A 2 48.53 21.79 -34.57
N ALA A 3 47.68 21.12 -33.82
CA ALA A 3 46.26 21.42 -33.71
C ALA A 3 45.91 21.80 -32.28
N SER A 4 45.52 23.02 -32.13
CA SER A 4 45.11 23.71 -30.92
C SER A 4 43.82 23.15 -30.35
N ASN A 5 43.82 22.90 -29.07
CA ASN A 5 42.65 22.48 -28.30
C ASN A 5 42.04 23.73 -27.62
N GLU A 6 40.93 24.21 -28.13
CA GLU A 6 40.11 25.24 -27.45
C GLU A 6 39.08 24.58 -26.57
N SER A 7 39.16 24.91 -25.28
CA SER A 7 38.12 24.59 -24.26
C SER A 7 37.05 25.68 -24.22
N PRO A 8 35.76 25.34 -24.09
CA PRO A 8 34.74 26.36 -23.90
C PRO A 8 34.45 26.66 -22.43
N ALA A 9 34.38 27.95 -22.15
CA ALA A 9 33.56 28.71 -21.24
C ALA A 9 33.51 28.37 -19.74
N GLY A 10 34.19 29.08 -18.97
CA GLY A 10 33.92 30.13 -18.03
C GLY A 10 32.90 29.83 -16.93
N PHE A 11 33.36 29.14 -15.83
CA PHE A 11 32.66 29.19 -14.54
C PHE A 11 32.94 30.55 -13.87
N LEU A 12 31.83 31.25 -13.50
CA LEU A 12 31.90 32.52 -12.73
C LEU A 12 32.50 32.23 -11.34
N SER A 13 33.63 32.86 -11.02
CA SER A 13 34.31 32.70 -9.75
C SER A 13 33.51 33.25 -8.58
N ARG A 14 33.62 32.62 -7.40
CA ARG A 14 32.99 33.03 -6.12
C ARG A 14 33.17 34.53 -5.79
N ARG A 15 34.20 35.17 -6.25
CA ARG A 15 34.47 36.62 -6.05
C ARG A 15 33.54 37.56 -6.82
N ARG A 16 32.97 37.13 -7.93
CA ARG A 16 31.99 37.93 -8.68
C ARG A 16 30.56 37.85 -8.08
N PHE A 17 30.24 36.75 -7.45
CA PHE A 17 28.94 36.57 -6.77
C PHE A 17 28.84 37.44 -5.50
N VAL A 18 29.95 37.57 -4.71
CA VAL A 18 29.98 38.38 -3.50
C VAL A 18 29.91 39.89 -3.81
N ARG A 19 30.42 40.35 -4.95
CA ARG A 19 30.35 41.77 -5.35
C ARG A 19 28.94 42.18 -5.82
N TRP A 20 28.12 41.25 -6.27
CA TRP A 20 26.74 41.53 -6.70
C TRP A 20 25.76 41.66 -5.53
N ALA A 21 26.04 40.99 -4.43
CA ALA A 21 25.23 41.01 -3.20
C ALA A 21 25.47 42.27 -2.34
N SER A 22 26.57 43.02 -2.56
CA SER A 22 26.95 44.17 -1.71
C SER A 22 26.43 45.54 -2.23
N SER A 23 25.77 45.58 -3.37
CA SER A 23 25.31 46.84 -3.99
C SER A 23 23.82 47.18 -3.80
N LEU A 24 23.10 46.40 -2.96
CA LEU A 24 21.65 46.63 -2.71
C LEU A 24 21.32 47.13 -1.29
N THR A 25 22.31 47.59 -0.50
CA THR A 25 22.08 47.99 0.89
C THR A 25 22.29 49.47 1.18
N ALA A 26 22.16 50.32 0.19
CA ALA A 26 22.34 51.80 0.40
C ALA A 26 21.22 52.62 -0.25
N ALA A 27 19.98 52.38 0.12
CA ALA A 27 18.90 53.37 -0.07
C ALA A 27 17.62 52.91 0.64
N LEU A 28 17.51 53.03 1.96
CA LEU A 28 16.23 53.15 2.65
C LEU A 28 16.42 53.93 3.95
N GLY A 29 15.89 55.17 3.91
CA GLY A 29 15.89 56.10 5.02
C GLY A 29 15.03 55.60 6.19
N SER A 30 15.39 56.11 7.35
CA SER A 30 14.78 55.89 8.65
C SER A 30 13.30 56.27 8.72
N ALA A 31 12.42 55.30 9.00
CA ALA A 31 11.09 55.51 9.53
C ALA A 31 10.86 54.58 10.74
N PRO A 32 10.11 55.01 11.77
CA PRO A 32 10.05 54.30 13.04
C PRO A 32 9.21 53.04 12.94
N LEU A 33 9.77 51.93 13.48
CA LEU A 33 9.10 50.67 13.65
C LEU A 33 7.99 50.75 14.72
N VAL A 34 6.74 50.81 14.29
CA VAL A 34 5.59 50.45 15.14
C VAL A 34 5.38 48.96 15.03
N SER A 35 5.75 48.26 16.10
CA SER A 35 5.50 46.83 16.28
C SER A 35 3.99 46.62 16.41
N SER A 36 3.36 46.03 15.41
CA SER A 36 2.08 45.34 15.53
C SER A 36 2.29 43.92 15.00
N ALA A 37 2.59 43.00 15.91
CA ALA A 37 2.52 41.59 15.66
C ALA A 37 1.05 41.22 15.44
N LYS A 38 0.58 41.36 14.19
CA LYS A 38 -0.60 40.63 13.73
C LYS A 38 -0.21 39.23 13.44
N THR A 39 -0.63 38.32 14.31
CA THR A 39 -0.72 36.89 14.06
C THR A 39 -1.35 36.66 12.68
N LEU A 40 -0.51 36.28 11.70
CA LEU A 40 -0.97 35.79 10.41
C LEU A 40 -1.53 34.35 10.61
N SER A 41 -2.73 34.27 11.14
CA SER A 41 -3.61 33.11 10.97
C SER A 41 -4.66 33.47 9.90
N SER A 42 -4.21 33.59 8.65
CA SER A 42 -5.13 33.42 7.54
C SER A 42 -5.29 31.91 7.36
N PRO A 43 -6.51 31.36 7.37
CA PRO A 43 -6.72 30.03 6.84
C PRO A 43 -6.21 30.10 5.39
N VAL A 44 -5.24 29.25 5.06
CA VAL A 44 -4.90 28.98 3.66
C VAL A 44 -6.20 28.44 3.06
N ALA A 45 -6.95 29.32 2.39
CA ALA A 45 -7.98 28.87 1.47
C ALA A 45 -7.29 27.83 0.59
N SER A 46 -7.84 26.61 0.53
CA SER A 46 -7.45 25.67 -0.50
C SER A 46 -7.49 26.48 -1.79
N PRO A 47 -6.42 26.60 -2.56
CA PRO A 47 -6.57 27.22 -3.85
C PRO A 47 -7.70 26.43 -4.52
N GLU A 48 -8.71 27.10 -5.05
CA GLU A 48 -9.51 26.57 -6.14
C GLU A 48 -8.48 26.34 -7.26
N GLY A 49 -7.72 25.25 -7.10
CA GLY A 49 -6.61 24.94 -7.97
C GLY A 49 -7.21 24.46 -9.27
N GLU A 50 -6.54 24.76 -10.36
CA GLU A 50 -6.82 24.19 -11.66
C GLU A 50 -7.05 22.67 -11.51
N ASP A 51 -8.15 22.16 -12.05
CA ASP A 51 -8.42 20.71 -12.07
C ASP A 51 -7.49 20.04 -13.09
N TYR A 52 -6.42 19.46 -12.59
CA TYR A 52 -5.43 18.79 -13.42
C TYR A 52 -5.95 17.50 -14.06
N TYR A 53 -6.96 16.84 -13.50
CA TYR A 53 -7.60 15.70 -14.17
C TYR A 53 -8.35 16.17 -15.40
N ALA A 54 -9.16 17.22 -15.28
CA ALA A 54 -9.83 17.84 -16.42
C ALA A 54 -8.83 18.36 -17.46
N LYS A 55 -7.75 19.02 -17.03
CA LYS A 55 -6.67 19.52 -17.89
C LYS A 55 -5.97 18.41 -18.67
N LEU A 56 -5.78 17.24 -18.08
CA LEU A 56 -5.16 16.08 -18.68
C LEU A 56 -6.14 15.21 -19.47
N GLY A 57 -7.44 15.51 -19.43
CA GLY A 57 -8.49 14.69 -20.07
C GLY A 57 -8.70 13.34 -19.36
N VAL A 58 -8.40 13.25 -18.06
CA VAL A 58 -8.60 12.04 -17.24
C VAL A 58 -9.85 12.24 -16.40
N ALA A 59 -10.86 11.39 -16.58
CA ALA A 59 -12.08 11.46 -15.79
C ALA A 59 -11.89 10.78 -14.42
N PRO A 60 -12.30 11.44 -13.30
CA PRO A 60 -12.45 10.77 -12.01
C PRO A 60 -13.47 9.63 -12.09
N ILE A 61 -13.27 8.61 -11.25
CA ILE A 61 -14.15 7.44 -11.18
C ILE A 61 -14.74 7.28 -9.77
N ILE A 62 -15.91 6.65 -9.69
CA ILE A 62 -16.40 6.06 -8.43
C ILE A 62 -15.76 4.67 -8.30
N ASN A 63 -14.97 4.48 -7.25
CA ASN A 63 -14.28 3.22 -7.01
C ASN A 63 -15.16 2.24 -6.21
N ALA A 64 -15.98 1.50 -6.93
CA ALA A 64 -16.76 0.37 -6.40
C ALA A 64 -16.02 -0.98 -6.59
N ALA A 65 -14.71 -0.94 -6.80
CA ALA A 65 -13.88 -2.12 -6.99
C ALA A 65 -13.14 -2.53 -5.71
N GLY A 66 -12.43 -1.58 -5.08
CA GLY A 66 -11.54 -1.82 -3.95
C GLY A 66 -10.17 -1.21 -4.13
N THR A 67 -9.19 -1.65 -3.33
CA THR A 67 -7.86 -1.03 -3.22
C THR A 67 -6.85 -1.54 -4.26
N TYR A 68 -7.22 -1.52 -5.52
CA TYR A 68 -6.34 -1.90 -6.63
C TYR A 68 -5.43 -0.74 -7.04
N THR A 69 -4.14 -1.03 -7.23
CA THR A 69 -3.13 -0.02 -7.61
C THR A 69 -3.49 0.70 -8.91
N THR A 70 -4.05 -0.02 -9.88
CA THR A 70 -4.50 0.52 -11.18
C THR A 70 -5.68 1.49 -11.06
N LEU A 71 -6.39 1.46 -9.95
CA LEU A 71 -7.51 2.35 -9.61
C LEU A 71 -7.15 3.33 -8.49
N THR A 72 -5.83 3.62 -8.32
CA THR A 72 -5.28 4.54 -7.32
C THR A 72 -5.57 4.20 -5.86
N ALA A 73 -5.96 2.95 -5.59
CA ALA A 73 -6.21 2.40 -4.25
C ALA A 73 -7.27 3.19 -3.45
N ALA A 74 -6.94 3.79 -2.31
CA ALA A 74 -7.87 4.47 -1.43
C ALA A 74 -7.72 6.00 -1.47
N CYS A 75 -8.83 6.73 -1.33
CA CYS A 75 -8.78 8.15 -1.01
C CYS A 75 -8.43 8.33 0.47
N MET A 76 -7.54 9.28 0.75
CA MET A 76 -7.16 9.64 2.12
C MET A 76 -8.32 10.35 2.84
N PRO A 77 -8.58 10.03 4.13
CA PRO A 77 -9.49 10.82 4.96
C PRO A 77 -9.00 12.27 5.13
N PRO A 78 -9.89 13.20 5.45
CA PRO A 78 -9.52 14.61 5.62
C PRO A 78 -8.36 14.84 6.60
N GLU A 79 -8.31 14.09 7.69
CA GLU A 79 -7.27 14.19 8.72
C GLU A 79 -5.89 13.78 8.16
N VAL A 80 -5.84 12.71 7.38
CA VAL A 80 -4.61 12.24 6.73
C VAL A 80 -4.17 13.24 5.65
N LEU A 81 -5.11 13.71 4.84
CA LEU A 81 -4.84 14.70 3.81
C LEU A 81 -4.28 16.01 4.40
N ALA A 82 -4.89 16.50 5.49
CA ALA A 82 -4.41 17.71 6.18
C ALA A 82 -2.98 17.54 6.72
N ALA A 83 -2.64 16.35 7.26
CA ALA A 83 -1.30 16.04 7.73
C ALA A 83 -0.28 16.04 6.58
N VAL A 84 -0.62 15.44 5.44
CA VAL A 84 0.19 15.43 4.21
C VAL A 84 0.43 16.86 3.70
N GLN A 85 -0.62 17.67 3.60
CA GLN A 85 -0.53 19.07 3.16
C GLN A 85 0.36 19.89 4.09
N LYS A 86 0.21 19.74 5.41
CA LYS A 86 1.05 20.42 6.40
C LYS A 86 2.51 20.00 6.28
N ALA A 87 2.79 18.71 6.09
CA ALA A 87 4.14 18.20 5.89
C ALA A 87 4.80 18.78 4.63
N ALA A 88 4.03 18.97 3.54
CA ALA A 88 4.55 19.52 2.30
C ALA A 88 5.15 20.93 2.46
N LEU A 89 4.63 21.72 3.37
CA LEU A 89 5.04 23.11 3.58
C LEU A 89 6.37 23.28 4.36
N HIS A 90 6.87 22.22 5.03
CA HIS A 90 8.01 22.36 5.93
C HIS A 90 9.09 21.33 5.61
N PRO A 91 10.35 21.77 5.38
CA PRO A 91 11.48 20.86 5.30
C PRO A 91 11.86 20.33 6.69
N VAL A 92 12.28 19.07 6.74
CA VAL A 92 12.77 18.40 7.95
C VAL A 92 13.97 17.54 7.62
N ARG A 93 14.75 17.11 8.63
CA ARG A 93 15.75 16.07 8.44
C ARG A 93 15.02 14.73 8.25
N LEU A 94 15.19 14.14 7.08
CA LEU A 94 14.41 12.95 6.71
C LEU A 94 14.78 11.74 7.56
N HIS A 95 16.07 11.59 7.93
CA HIS A 95 16.52 10.55 8.84
C HIS A 95 15.82 10.63 10.20
N ASP A 96 15.81 11.82 10.82
CA ASP A 96 15.14 12.04 12.12
C ASP A 96 13.65 11.76 12.03
N LEU A 97 13.00 12.20 10.92
CA LEU A 97 11.58 11.95 10.71
C LEU A 97 11.27 10.46 10.58
N GLN A 98 12.05 9.72 9.80
CA GLN A 98 11.85 8.29 9.57
C GLN A 98 12.01 7.51 10.89
N GLN A 99 13.05 7.82 11.66
CA GLN A 99 13.31 7.22 12.96
C GLN A 99 12.14 7.50 13.93
N LYS A 100 11.76 8.78 14.10
CA LYS A 100 10.71 9.17 15.05
C LYS A 100 9.32 8.66 14.65
N ALA A 101 9.02 8.61 13.36
CA ALA A 101 7.80 7.98 12.86
C ALA A 101 7.78 6.48 13.17
N GLY A 102 8.90 5.78 12.98
CA GLY A 102 9.04 4.37 13.32
C GLY A 102 8.82 4.11 14.82
N GLU A 103 9.50 4.87 15.69
CA GLU A 103 9.33 4.78 17.15
C GLU A 103 7.86 5.00 17.57
N TYR A 104 7.22 6.04 17.03
CA TYR A 104 5.83 6.36 17.30
C TYR A 104 4.88 5.23 16.85
N ILE A 105 5.01 4.75 15.61
CA ILE A 105 4.17 3.68 15.07
C ILE A 105 4.37 2.39 15.85
N ALA A 106 5.62 2.03 16.19
CA ALA A 106 5.91 0.83 16.98
C ALA A 106 5.23 0.86 18.34
N GLN A 107 5.28 2.01 19.03
CA GLN A 107 4.56 2.20 20.29
C GLN A 107 3.05 2.04 20.13
N ARG A 108 2.46 2.68 19.09
CA ARG A 108 1.01 2.64 18.83
C ARG A 108 0.52 1.24 18.48
N LEU A 109 1.31 0.48 17.72
CA LEU A 109 0.96 -0.86 17.25
C LEU A 109 1.55 -1.99 18.12
N LYS A 110 2.19 -1.66 19.24
CA LYS A 110 2.69 -2.60 20.26
C LYS A 110 3.67 -3.63 19.67
N CYS A 111 4.56 -3.20 18.76
CA CYS A 111 5.67 -4.00 18.24
C CYS A 111 7.02 -3.39 18.63
N GLU A 112 8.11 -4.15 18.46
CA GLU A 112 9.46 -3.70 18.86
C GLU A 112 10.02 -2.60 17.98
N GLY A 113 9.69 -2.63 16.67
CA GLY A 113 10.17 -1.66 15.69
C GLY A 113 9.20 -1.51 14.51
N ALA A 114 9.28 -0.36 13.85
CA ALA A 114 8.50 -0.05 12.66
C ALA A 114 9.27 0.91 11.75
N ILE A 115 9.06 0.81 10.46
CA ILE A 115 9.51 1.79 9.48
C ILE A 115 8.41 2.07 8.44
N VAL A 116 8.38 3.31 7.94
CA VAL A 116 7.55 3.66 6.80
C VAL A 116 8.31 3.35 5.52
N THR A 117 7.67 2.65 4.60
CA THR A 117 8.26 2.12 3.37
C THR A 117 7.53 2.62 2.13
N SER A 118 8.14 2.43 0.96
CA SER A 118 7.48 2.68 -0.33
C SER A 118 6.51 1.56 -0.67
N GLY A 119 5.34 1.57 -0.01
CA GLY A 119 4.34 0.51 -0.08
C GLY A 119 4.79 -0.81 0.52
N ALA A 120 3.90 -1.80 0.51
CA ALA A 120 4.22 -3.16 0.99
C ALA A 120 5.32 -3.83 0.16
N SER A 121 5.40 -3.58 -1.14
CA SER A 121 6.48 -4.11 -1.98
C SER A 121 7.85 -3.61 -1.54
N GLY A 122 7.97 -2.32 -1.20
CA GLY A 122 9.16 -1.76 -0.58
C GLY A 122 9.47 -2.40 0.78
N ALA A 123 8.44 -2.69 1.59
CA ALA A 123 8.59 -3.38 2.86
C ALA A 123 9.17 -4.79 2.68
N ILE A 124 8.69 -5.57 1.70
CA ILE A 124 9.22 -6.90 1.38
C ILE A 124 10.69 -6.82 0.95
N SER A 125 11.05 -5.84 0.10
CA SER A 125 12.45 -5.64 -0.30
C SER A 125 13.34 -5.32 0.90
N LEU A 126 12.92 -4.39 1.76
CA LEU A 126 13.68 -3.99 2.95
C LEU A 126 13.76 -5.12 3.98
N ALA A 127 12.70 -5.91 4.17
CA ALA A 127 12.71 -7.12 4.99
C ALA A 127 13.75 -8.12 4.49
N THR A 128 13.77 -8.37 3.17
CA THR A 128 14.73 -9.28 2.53
C THR A 128 16.16 -8.78 2.70
N ALA A 129 16.41 -7.48 2.45
CA ALA A 129 17.71 -6.86 2.61
C ALA A 129 18.22 -6.97 4.04
N ALA A 130 17.39 -6.63 5.04
CA ALA A 130 17.71 -6.73 6.45
C ALA A 130 18.08 -8.18 6.86
N CYS A 131 17.32 -9.17 6.40
CA CYS A 131 17.60 -10.58 6.66
C CYS A 131 18.90 -11.06 5.98
N MET A 132 19.18 -10.61 4.75
CA MET A 132 20.45 -10.89 4.07
C MET A 132 21.63 -10.25 4.80
N GLN A 133 21.49 -8.99 5.21
CA GLN A 133 22.52 -8.27 5.96
C GLN A 133 22.80 -8.97 7.30
N GLN A 134 21.77 -9.35 8.05
CA GLN A 134 21.91 -10.06 9.32
C GLN A 134 22.60 -11.41 9.14
N ALA A 135 22.16 -12.22 8.16
CA ALA A 135 22.64 -13.57 7.96
C ALA A 135 24.11 -13.64 7.50
N ASN A 136 24.58 -12.63 6.78
CA ASN A 136 25.91 -12.58 6.17
C ASN A 136 26.84 -11.55 6.80
N ARG A 137 26.35 -10.63 7.64
CA ARG A 137 27.10 -9.52 8.23
C ARG A 137 27.78 -8.64 7.18
N ILE A 138 27.08 -8.39 6.07
CA ILE A 138 27.54 -7.57 4.94
C ILE A 138 27.17 -6.10 5.11
N ASN A 139 27.82 -5.23 4.32
CA ASN A 139 27.46 -3.83 4.22
C ASN A 139 26.21 -3.65 3.35
N VAL A 140 25.43 -2.60 3.58
CA VAL A 140 24.24 -2.26 2.77
C VAL A 140 24.60 -2.04 1.29
N LEU A 141 25.80 -1.57 0.99
CA LEU A 141 26.28 -1.30 -0.37
C LEU A 141 26.69 -2.57 -1.14
N ASP A 142 26.82 -3.72 -0.47
CA ASP A 142 27.17 -4.98 -1.13
C ASP A 142 25.98 -5.54 -1.94
N MET A 143 24.76 -5.19 -1.55
CA MET A 143 23.55 -5.63 -2.26
C MET A 143 23.19 -4.70 -3.42
N PRO A 144 22.69 -5.26 -4.53
CA PRO A 144 22.48 -6.69 -4.83
C PRO A 144 23.67 -7.37 -5.52
N GLN A 145 24.81 -6.70 -5.69
CA GLN A 145 25.85 -7.08 -6.63
C GLN A 145 26.94 -7.99 -6.02
N ALA A 146 27.42 -7.66 -4.82
CA ALA A 146 28.53 -8.37 -4.17
C ALA A 146 28.01 -9.49 -3.24
N ILE A 147 27.17 -10.37 -3.75
CA ILE A 147 26.51 -11.41 -2.96
C ILE A 147 26.93 -12.85 -3.32
N ASP A 148 27.91 -13.02 -4.18
CA ASP A 148 28.39 -14.33 -4.59
C ASP A 148 28.96 -15.11 -3.39
N GLY A 149 28.51 -16.35 -3.24
CA GLY A 149 28.90 -17.22 -2.10
C GLY A 149 28.19 -16.91 -0.79
N LEU A 150 27.33 -15.90 -0.72
CA LEU A 150 26.54 -15.55 0.46
C LEU A 150 25.23 -16.33 0.52
N LYS A 151 24.66 -16.43 1.74
CA LYS A 151 23.30 -16.89 1.92
C LYS A 151 22.34 -15.89 1.29
N ASN A 152 21.45 -16.35 0.42
CA ASN A 152 20.53 -15.46 -0.30
C ASN A 152 19.18 -16.10 -0.63
N GLN A 153 18.83 -17.22 0.00
CA GLN A 153 17.58 -17.91 -0.32
C GLN A 153 16.44 -17.41 0.59
N VAL A 154 15.31 -17.09 -0.03
CA VAL A 154 14.02 -16.88 0.63
C VAL A 154 13.14 -18.09 0.36
N ILE A 155 12.69 -18.77 1.41
CA ILE A 155 11.84 -19.94 1.28
C ILE A 155 10.38 -19.49 1.21
N VAL A 156 9.64 -20.00 0.21
CA VAL A 156 8.23 -19.68 -0.04
C VAL A 156 7.46 -20.95 -0.37
N GLN A 157 6.24 -21.11 0.13
CA GLN A 157 5.36 -22.19 -0.34
C GLN A 157 4.98 -21.96 -1.81
N ARG A 158 4.92 -23.02 -2.63
CA ARG A 158 4.49 -22.90 -4.02
C ARG A 158 3.10 -22.28 -4.15
N ALA A 159 2.17 -22.61 -3.26
CA ALA A 159 0.83 -22.04 -3.21
C ALA A 159 0.82 -20.54 -2.87
N HIS A 160 1.90 -20.00 -2.30
CA HIS A 160 2.05 -18.59 -1.94
C HIS A 160 2.84 -17.77 -2.97
N ARG A 161 3.17 -18.36 -4.13
CA ARG A 161 3.86 -17.65 -5.21
C ARG A 161 2.91 -16.65 -5.88
N TYR A 162 3.39 -15.42 -6.06
CA TYR A 162 2.59 -14.32 -6.60
C TYR A 162 3.47 -13.23 -7.25
N GLY A 163 2.86 -12.24 -7.89
CA GLY A 163 3.59 -11.24 -8.66
C GLY A 163 4.55 -10.34 -7.85
N TYR A 164 4.36 -10.23 -6.54
CA TYR A 164 5.19 -9.39 -5.66
C TYR A 164 6.46 -10.08 -5.17
N ASP A 165 6.69 -11.36 -5.45
CA ASP A 165 7.97 -12.07 -5.22
C ASP A 165 9.18 -11.29 -5.79
N ARG A 166 8.94 -10.50 -6.82
CA ARG A 166 9.95 -9.62 -7.47
C ARG A 166 10.60 -8.66 -6.49
N ALA A 167 9.91 -8.27 -5.43
CA ALA A 167 10.46 -7.41 -4.39
C ALA A 167 11.66 -8.05 -3.66
N MET A 168 11.67 -9.37 -3.52
CA MET A 168 12.78 -10.12 -2.93
C MET A 168 13.99 -10.18 -3.87
N TYR A 169 13.74 -10.33 -5.17
CA TYR A 169 14.82 -10.41 -6.17
C TYR A 169 15.61 -9.10 -6.29
N LEU A 170 15.03 -7.94 -5.95
CA LEU A 170 15.73 -6.65 -5.99
C LEU A 170 16.98 -6.63 -5.10
N CYS A 171 16.98 -7.41 -4.02
CA CYS A 171 18.12 -7.54 -3.11
C CYS A 171 19.17 -8.55 -3.58
N GLY A 172 18.93 -9.24 -4.72
CA GLY A 172 19.75 -10.36 -5.17
C GLY A 172 19.36 -11.71 -4.53
N ALA A 173 18.30 -11.75 -3.75
CA ALA A 173 17.79 -13.01 -3.19
C ALA A 173 17.23 -13.93 -4.26
N ARG A 174 17.19 -15.23 -3.95
CA ARG A 174 16.59 -16.27 -4.77
C ARG A 174 15.47 -16.93 -4.01
N VAL A 175 14.34 -17.16 -4.66
CA VAL A 175 13.21 -17.87 -4.06
C VAL A 175 13.41 -19.39 -4.19
N THR A 176 13.31 -20.06 -3.06
CA THR A 176 13.26 -21.54 -2.97
C THR A 176 11.83 -21.96 -2.70
N GLU A 177 11.23 -22.66 -3.65
CA GLU A 177 9.87 -23.18 -3.51
C GLU A 177 9.85 -24.47 -2.71
N VAL A 178 8.86 -24.59 -1.81
CA VAL A 178 8.55 -25.82 -1.08
C VAL A 178 7.07 -26.18 -1.24
N VAL A 179 6.74 -27.45 -1.15
CA VAL A 179 5.37 -27.95 -1.30
C VAL A 179 4.89 -28.62 -0.02
N THR A 180 5.73 -29.48 0.55
CA THR A 180 5.41 -30.27 1.75
C THR A 180 6.15 -29.73 2.98
N LEU A 181 5.68 -30.09 4.15
CA LEU A 181 6.36 -29.76 5.40
C LEU A 181 7.80 -30.33 5.44
N ASP A 182 8.02 -31.48 4.88
CA ASP A 182 9.36 -32.12 4.81
C ASP A 182 10.27 -31.33 3.83
N ASP A 183 9.74 -30.88 2.68
CA ASP A 183 10.48 -30.00 1.79
C ASP A 183 10.89 -28.71 2.51
N TYR A 184 9.96 -28.12 3.28
CA TYR A 184 10.21 -26.90 4.05
C TYR A 184 11.31 -27.10 5.09
N LYS A 185 11.26 -28.18 5.89
CA LYS A 185 12.30 -28.51 6.87
C LYS A 185 13.66 -28.75 6.20
N ARG A 186 13.69 -29.46 5.07
CA ARG A 186 14.93 -29.66 4.30
C ARG A 186 15.52 -28.35 3.79
N ALA A 187 14.68 -27.45 3.24
CA ALA A 187 15.12 -26.17 2.76
C ALA A 187 15.66 -25.28 3.89
N CYS A 188 15.01 -25.28 5.05
CA CYS A 188 15.50 -24.59 6.25
C CYS A 188 16.86 -25.17 6.72
N GLY A 189 16.99 -26.48 6.74
CA GLY A 189 18.21 -27.17 7.16
C GLY A 189 19.38 -27.09 6.18
N ALA A 190 19.19 -26.65 4.94
CA ALA A 190 20.23 -26.51 3.92
C ALA A 190 21.26 -25.40 4.20
N GLY A 191 21.00 -24.50 5.14
CA GLY A 191 21.94 -23.48 5.60
C GLY A 191 22.07 -22.23 4.75
N ASN A 192 21.35 -22.12 3.62
CA ASN A 192 21.40 -20.98 2.70
C ASN A 192 20.24 -19.98 2.85
N ALA A 193 19.23 -20.33 3.67
CA ALA A 193 18.08 -19.45 3.87
C ALA A 193 18.43 -18.25 4.73
N VAL A 194 17.96 -17.08 4.29
CA VAL A 194 18.05 -15.81 5.02
C VAL A 194 16.70 -15.41 5.62
N MET A 195 15.60 -15.85 4.99
CA MET A 195 14.24 -15.51 5.39
C MET A 195 13.28 -16.58 4.91
N THR A 196 12.20 -16.78 5.63
CA THR A 196 11.01 -17.48 5.10
C THR A 196 9.91 -16.43 4.88
N ASN A 197 9.14 -16.56 3.80
CA ASN A 197 8.07 -15.62 3.50
C ASN A 197 6.72 -16.32 3.45
N PHE A 198 5.75 -15.78 4.14
CA PHE A 198 4.37 -16.24 4.16
C PHE A 198 3.45 -15.18 3.53
N PHE A 199 2.78 -15.50 2.43
CA PHE A 199 1.78 -14.61 1.83
C PHE A 199 0.41 -14.94 2.42
N ASN A 200 -0.06 -14.11 3.34
CA ASN A 200 -1.23 -14.42 4.16
C ASN A 200 -2.52 -14.53 3.35
N ALA A 201 -2.70 -13.68 2.34
CA ALA A 201 -3.88 -13.70 1.48
C ALA A 201 -4.06 -15.01 0.67
N ALA A 202 -3.00 -15.81 0.50
CA ALA A 202 -3.11 -17.12 -0.15
C ALA A 202 -4.00 -18.09 0.62
N GLU A 203 -4.20 -17.91 1.92
CA GLU A 203 -5.13 -18.71 2.72
C GLU A 203 -6.60 -18.49 2.35
N ASP A 204 -6.96 -17.39 1.67
CA ASP A 204 -8.30 -17.17 1.13
C ASP A 204 -8.60 -18.06 -0.09
N GLU A 205 -7.55 -18.56 -0.75
CA GLU A 205 -7.64 -19.46 -1.90
C GLU A 205 -7.59 -20.95 -1.51
N VAL A 206 -8.00 -21.25 -0.28
CA VAL A 206 -8.02 -22.63 0.25
C VAL A 206 -8.83 -23.53 -0.68
N GLY A 207 -8.12 -24.46 -1.34
CA GLY A 207 -8.73 -25.42 -2.23
C GLY A 207 -8.26 -25.33 -3.68
N ILE A 208 -7.14 -24.68 -3.97
CA ILE A 208 -6.43 -24.94 -5.22
C ILE A 208 -6.10 -26.43 -5.20
N ALA A 209 -6.86 -27.21 -5.96
CA ALA A 209 -6.82 -28.66 -5.96
C ALA A 209 -5.38 -29.16 -6.09
N GLY A 210 -4.89 -29.89 -5.07
CA GLY A 210 -3.61 -30.58 -5.10
C GLY A 210 -2.44 -29.94 -4.36
N SER A 211 -2.60 -28.77 -3.71
CA SER A 211 -1.53 -28.18 -2.88
C SER A 211 -1.86 -28.35 -1.40
N ALA A 212 -1.13 -29.21 -0.70
CA ALA A 212 -1.12 -29.21 0.76
C ALA A 212 -0.44 -27.90 1.20
N GLN A 213 -1.21 -26.96 1.74
CA GLN A 213 -0.66 -25.74 2.33
C GLN A 213 -0.18 -26.04 3.75
N ILE A 214 1.03 -25.56 4.07
CA ILE A 214 1.53 -25.55 5.45
C ILE A 214 0.87 -24.32 6.11
N GLY A 215 0.11 -24.54 7.18
CA GLY A 215 -0.57 -23.47 7.90
C GLY A 215 0.39 -22.48 8.54
N ARG A 216 -0.10 -21.29 8.86
CA ARG A 216 0.67 -20.14 9.34
C ARG A 216 1.47 -20.46 10.60
N GLU A 217 0.85 -21.08 11.59
CA GLU A 217 1.47 -21.42 12.86
C GLU A 217 2.61 -22.45 12.67
N GLU A 218 2.37 -23.48 11.85
CA GLU A 218 3.36 -24.50 11.56
C GLU A 218 4.53 -23.93 10.73
N TRP A 219 4.24 -23.03 9.78
CA TRP A 219 5.26 -22.31 9.01
C TRP A 219 6.19 -21.51 9.92
N LEU A 220 5.61 -20.71 10.82
CA LEU A 220 6.34 -19.92 11.79
C LEU A 220 7.16 -20.76 12.75
N ARG A 221 6.56 -21.83 13.29
CA ARG A 221 7.23 -22.76 14.21
C ARG A 221 8.48 -23.37 13.59
N VAL A 222 8.39 -23.84 12.36
CA VAL A 222 9.55 -24.46 11.65
C VAL A 222 10.61 -23.42 11.36
N ALA A 223 10.25 -22.19 10.88
CA ALA A 223 11.22 -21.14 10.68
C ALA A 223 12.06 -20.87 11.94
N HIS A 224 11.39 -20.75 13.09
CA HIS A 224 12.05 -20.49 14.37
C HIS A 224 12.88 -21.67 14.89
N GLU A 225 12.46 -22.92 14.64
CA GLU A 225 13.25 -24.12 14.95
C GLU A 225 14.65 -24.05 14.28
N PHE A 226 14.71 -23.57 13.04
CA PHE A 226 15.94 -23.37 12.29
C PHE A 226 16.57 -21.97 12.47
N LYS A 227 16.02 -21.13 13.34
CA LYS A 227 16.49 -19.73 13.60
C LYS A 227 16.53 -18.87 12.35
N ILE A 228 15.61 -19.07 11.44
CA ILE A 228 15.45 -18.29 10.21
C ILE A 228 14.33 -17.25 10.46
N PRO A 229 14.58 -15.95 10.22
CA PRO A 229 13.54 -14.92 10.31
C PRO A 229 12.33 -15.25 9.43
N CYS A 230 11.14 -15.09 9.97
CA CYS A 230 9.88 -15.30 9.27
C CYS A 230 9.18 -13.99 8.96
N HIS A 231 9.00 -13.69 7.69
CA HIS A 231 8.26 -12.52 7.20
C HIS A 231 6.84 -12.92 6.82
N LEU A 232 5.87 -12.06 7.14
CA LEU A 232 4.47 -12.16 6.72
C LEU A 232 4.12 -11.00 5.78
N ASP A 233 3.65 -11.30 4.58
CA ASP A 233 2.99 -10.32 3.74
C ASP A 233 1.50 -10.25 4.09
N ALA A 234 1.13 -9.18 4.79
CA ALA A 234 -0.22 -8.82 5.22
C ALA A 234 -0.71 -7.55 4.51
N ALA A 235 -0.25 -7.29 3.29
CA ALA A 235 -0.50 -6.03 2.57
C ALA A 235 -1.98 -5.67 2.42
N ALA A 236 -2.88 -6.65 2.43
CA ALA A 236 -4.31 -6.44 2.26
C ALA A 236 -5.16 -6.87 3.48
N ASP A 237 -4.52 -7.09 4.64
CA ASP A 237 -5.14 -7.72 5.80
C ASP A 237 -5.74 -6.72 6.80
N MET A 238 -5.82 -5.46 6.47
CA MET A 238 -6.53 -4.45 7.25
C MET A 238 -7.73 -3.95 6.44
N PRO A 239 -8.97 -4.04 6.97
CA PRO A 239 -9.41 -4.62 8.25
C PRO A 239 -9.16 -6.14 8.37
N PRO A 240 -9.21 -6.73 9.56
CA PRO A 240 -9.48 -6.18 10.91
C PRO A 240 -8.35 -5.29 11.43
N ILE A 241 -8.70 -4.27 12.25
CA ILE A 241 -7.73 -3.35 12.86
C ILE A 241 -6.72 -4.11 13.72
N SER A 242 -7.17 -5.14 14.42
CA SER A 242 -6.34 -5.97 15.28
C SER A 242 -5.18 -6.66 14.57
N ASN A 243 -5.26 -6.85 13.26
CA ASN A 243 -4.18 -7.46 12.47
C ASN A 243 -2.89 -6.62 12.50
N LEU A 244 -3.00 -5.29 12.76
CA LEU A 244 -1.84 -4.40 12.85
C LEU A 244 -0.87 -4.75 14.00
N TRP A 245 -1.32 -5.52 15.00
CA TRP A 245 -0.47 -6.02 16.10
C TRP A 245 -0.53 -7.54 16.26
N LYS A 246 -1.56 -8.20 15.73
CA LYS A 246 -1.79 -9.64 15.88
C LYS A 246 -0.61 -10.48 15.37
N TYR A 247 -0.12 -10.18 14.19
CA TYR A 247 0.89 -11.02 13.54
C TYR A 247 2.28 -10.88 14.19
N THR A 248 2.66 -9.69 14.64
CA THR A 248 3.88 -9.52 15.44
C THR A 248 3.75 -10.20 16.80
N ALA A 249 2.57 -10.14 17.43
CA ALA A 249 2.29 -10.85 18.69
C ALA A 249 2.27 -12.38 18.51
N MET A 250 1.93 -12.90 17.33
CA MET A 250 2.06 -14.33 17.00
C MET A 250 3.51 -14.78 16.91
N GLY A 251 4.45 -13.86 16.73
CA GLY A 251 5.87 -14.15 16.64
C GLY A 251 6.47 -13.97 15.23
N PHE A 252 5.73 -13.47 14.22
CA PHE A 252 6.35 -13.11 12.96
C PHE A 252 7.42 -12.03 13.19
N ASP A 253 8.63 -12.29 12.67
CA ASP A 253 9.78 -11.43 12.88
C ASP A 253 9.65 -10.11 12.14
N LEU A 254 9.01 -10.12 10.97
CA LEU A 254 8.69 -8.97 10.15
C LEU A 254 7.30 -9.11 9.50
N VAL A 255 6.55 -8.03 9.44
CA VAL A 255 5.19 -8.00 8.85
C VAL A 255 5.06 -6.77 7.96
N ALA A 256 4.66 -6.98 6.70
CA ALA A 256 4.45 -5.90 5.74
C ALA A 256 2.97 -5.54 5.58
N PHE A 257 2.63 -4.24 5.66
CA PHE A 257 1.29 -3.71 5.36
C PHE A 257 1.34 -2.65 4.26
N SER A 258 0.29 -2.59 3.44
CA SER A 258 0.11 -1.49 2.47
C SER A 258 -0.69 -0.36 3.11
N GLY A 259 -0.08 0.83 3.20
CA GLY A 259 -0.73 2.01 3.77
C GLY A 259 -1.85 2.60 2.91
N GLY A 260 -1.76 2.45 1.59
CA GLY A 260 -2.76 2.97 0.65
C GLY A 260 -4.00 2.10 0.47
N LYS A 261 -4.13 0.99 1.22
CA LYS A 261 -5.32 0.12 1.21
C LYS A 261 -6.30 0.50 2.33
N GLY A 262 -6.72 -0.45 3.15
CA GLY A 262 -7.68 -0.21 4.23
C GLY A 262 -7.24 0.83 5.25
N MET A 263 -5.94 1.06 5.42
CA MET A 263 -5.42 2.13 6.29
C MET A 263 -5.69 3.54 5.76
N ARG A 264 -6.03 3.68 4.47
CA ARG A 264 -6.32 4.96 3.81
C ARG A 264 -5.21 6.02 3.95
N GLY A 265 -3.97 5.58 4.06
CA GLY A 265 -2.78 6.44 3.96
C GLY A 265 -2.42 6.77 2.51
N PRO A 266 -1.29 7.45 2.29
CA PRO A 266 -0.80 7.69 0.93
C PRO A 266 -0.63 6.38 0.16
N GLN A 267 -1.07 6.34 -1.11
CA GLN A 267 -1.12 5.13 -1.93
C GLN A 267 0.22 4.40 -2.01
N ASN A 268 1.30 5.14 -2.11
CA ASN A 268 2.67 4.59 -2.22
C ASN A 268 3.36 4.41 -0.87
N ALA A 269 2.67 4.59 0.27
CA ALA A 269 3.23 4.29 1.59
C ALA A 269 2.86 2.89 2.08
N GLY A 270 3.70 2.32 2.92
CA GLY A 270 3.50 1.06 3.60
C GLY A 270 4.21 1.03 4.94
N LEU A 271 4.05 -0.06 5.66
CA LEU A 271 4.72 -0.31 6.93
C LEU A 271 5.47 -1.63 6.88
N LEU A 272 6.64 -1.66 7.48
CA LEU A 272 7.32 -2.87 7.92
C LEU A 272 7.39 -2.83 9.45
N LEU A 273 6.73 -3.79 10.10
CA LEU A 273 6.63 -3.92 11.55
C LEU A 273 7.39 -5.16 11.99
N GLY A 274 7.94 -5.19 13.20
CA GLY A 274 8.50 -6.43 13.72
C GLY A 274 9.60 -6.22 14.74
N ARG A 275 10.58 -7.15 14.76
CA ARG A 275 11.70 -7.14 15.70
C ARG A 275 12.62 -5.96 15.47
N LYS A 276 13.00 -5.31 16.55
CA LYS A 276 13.80 -4.07 16.48
C LYS A 276 15.12 -4.25 15.72
N ASN A 277 15.85 -5.33 15.97
CA ASN A 277 17.11 -5.58 15.29
C ASN A 277 16.98 -5.72 13.77
N LEU A 278 15.85 -6.25 13.27
CA LEU A 278 15.59 -6.39 11.83
C LEU A 278 15.05 -5.09 11.24
N THR A 279 14.21 -4.35 11.96
CA THR A 279 13.71 -3.05 11.50
C THR A 279 14.81 -1.99 11.50
N ASP A 280 15.81 -2.06 12.41
CA ASP A 280 16.99 -1.19 12.40
C ASP A 280 17.82 -1.46 11.13
N LEU A 281 18.11 -2.73 10.80
CA LEU A 281 18.79 -3.08 9.55
C LEU A 281 17.98 -2.69 8.31
N ALA A 282 16.67 -2.84 8.36
CA ALA A 282 15.80 -2.37 7.28
C ALA A 282 15.85 -0.85 7.14
N HIS A 283 16.00 -0.11 8.24
CA HIS A 283 16.18 1.34 8.23
C HIS A 283 17.51 1.76 7.57
N GLU A 284 18.61 1.06 7.87
CA GLU A 284 19.90 1.27 7.20
C GLU A 284 19.84 1.05 5.69
N ASN A 285 18.97 0.14 5.23
CA ASN A 285 18.73 -0.13 3.82
C ASN A 285 17.70 0.82 3.16
N ASN A 286 16.95 1.60 3.94
CA ASN A 286 15.87 2.46 3.45
C ASN A 286 16.38 3.85 3.06
N ASN A 287 15.60 4.60 2.30
CA ASN A 287 15.82 6.03 2.07
C ASN A 287 15.68 6.81 3.42
N PRO A 288 16.57 7.78 3.74
CA PRO A 288 17.55 8.44 2.86
C PRO A 288 18.94 7.75 2.75
N GLU A 289 19.14 6.64 3.44
CA GLU A 289 20.42 5.90 3.41
C GLU A 289 20.70 5.33 1.99
N GLU A 290 21.93 4.89 1.75
CA GLU A 290 22.40 4.50 0.41
C GLU A 290 22.18 3.01 0.09
N GLY A 291 21.44 2.28 0.92
CA GLY A 291 21.11 0.88 0.70
C GLY A 291 20.12 0.67 -0.46
N ILE A 292 19.65 -0.58 -0.61
CA ILE A 292 18.72 -0.98 -1.71
C ILE A 292 17.46 -0.12 -1.78
N GLY A 293 16.97 0.36 -0.64
CA GLY A 293 15.78 1.21 -0.52
C GLY A 293 15.99 2.64 -1.03
N ARG A 294 17.24 3.06 -1.33
CA ARG A 294 17.50 4.40 -1.87
C ARG A 294 16.77 4.64 -3.18
N GLY A 295 16.60 3.62 -4.01
CA GLY A 295 15.79 3.66 -5.22
C GLY A 295 14.27 3.68 -4.97
N MET A 296 13.82 3.31 -3.78
CA MET A 296 12.43 3.27 -3.33
C MET A 296 12.13 4.42 -2.36
N LYS A 297 12.31 5.65 -2.83
CA LYS A 297 12.27 6.86 -2.03
C LYS A 297 10.92 7.08 -1.36
N VAL A 298 10.94 7.34 -0.05
CA VAL A 298 9.76 7.74 0.74
C VAL A 298 9.93 9.21 1.12
N ALA A 299 8.98 10.06 0.72
CA ALA A 299 9.03 11.48 1.04
C ALA A 299 8.39 11.77 2.42
N LYS A 300 8.68 12.97 2.95
CA LYS A 300 8.14 13.41 4.24
C LYS A 300 6.60 13.39 4.28
N GLU A 301 5.97 13.66 3.15
CA GLU A 301 4.51 13.64 3.00
C GLU A 301 3.94 12.23 3.21
N GLN A 302 4.60 11.21 2.66
CA GLN A 302 4.20 9.82 2.85
C GLN A 302 4.44 9.36 4.28
N ILE A 303 5.57 9.75 4.89
CA ILE A 303 5.89 9.36 6.27
C ILE A 303 4.86 9.96 7.23
N VAL A 304 4.62 11.27 7.16
CA VAL A 304 3.64 11.95 8.01
C VAL A 304 2.21 11.46 7.73
N GLY A 305 1.88 11.28 6.45
CA GLY A 305 0.58 10.74 6.05
C GLY A 305 0.35 9.32 6.59
N MET A 306 1.41 8.49 6.65
CA MET A 306 1.31 7.13 7.21
C MET A 306 1.12 7.16 8.74
N VAL A 307 1.82 8.04 9.46
CA VAL A 307 1.60 8.26 10.90
C VAL A 307 0.15 8.68 11.17
N ALA A 308 -0.35 9.66 10.41
CA ALA A 308 -1.74 10.12 10.53
C ALA A 308 -2.75 9.01 10.18
N ALA A 309 -2.44 8.16 9.20
CA ALA A 309 -3.28 7.02 8.84
C ALA A 309 -3.36 5.97 9.95
N VAL A 310 -2.25 5.69 10.66
CA VAL A 310 -2.26 4.82 11.84
C VAL A 310 -3.16 5.40 12.92
N ASP A 311 -3.04 6.69 13.23
CA ASP A 311 -3.89 7.34 14.24
C ASP A 311 -5.37 7.35 13.82
N TRP A 312 -5.64 7.62 12.54
CA TRP A 312 -7.00 7.55 12.00
C TRP A 312 -7.61 6.17 12.15
N VAL A 313 -6.89 5.09 11.79
CA VAL A 313 -7.35 3.71 11.97
C VAL A 313 -7.65 3.43 13.44
N LEU A 314 -6.72 3.79 14.34
CA LEU A 314 -6.85 3.54 15.77
C LEU A 314 -7.92 4.40 16.46
N SER A 315 -8.45 5.43 15.80
CA SER A 315 -9.61 6.21 16.27
C SER A 315 -10.96 5.53 16.00
N HIS A 316 -10.96 4.45 15.20
CA HIS A 316 -12.16 3.68 14.85
C HIS A 316 -12.20 2.35 15.60
N THR A 317 -13.39 1.77 15.70
CA THR A 317 -13.58 0.38 16.14
C THR A 317 -13.89 -0.50 14.92
N GLU A 318 -13.61 -1.79 15.04
CA GLU A 318 -13.94 -2.77 14.00
C GLU A 318 -15.43 -2.72 13.63
N GLU A 319 -16.30 -2.67 14.66
CA GLU A 319 -17.76 -2.60 14.46
C GLU A 319 -18.18 -1.33 13.71
N SER A 320 -17.56 -0.18 14.04
CA SER A 320 -17.90 1.09 13.36
C SER A 320 -17.55 1.05 11.88
N MET A 321 -16.40 0.48 11.53
CA MET A 321 -15.95 0.36 10.14
C MET A 321 -16.82 -0.65 9.36
N GLN A 322 -16.99 -1.84 9.89
CA GLN A 322 -17.81 -2.89 9.26
C GLN A 322 -19.28 -2.47 9.14
N GLY A 323 -19.81 -1.80 10.17
CA GLY A 323 -21.18 -1.27 10.14
C GLY A 323 -21.37 -0.18 9.07
N ASP A 324 -20.37 0.66 8.81
CA ASP A 324 -20.43 1.64 7.73
C ASP A 324 -20.43 0.94 6.35
N TYR A 325 -19.59 -0.05 6.16
CA TYR A 325 -19.55 -0.83 4.92
C TYR A 325 -20.87 -1.58 4.67
N GLN A 326 -21.44 -2.19 5.72
CA GLN A 326 -22.71 -2.89 5.61
C GLN A 326 -23.86 -1.94 5.24
N ARG A 327 -23.92 -0.73 5.83
CA ARG A 327 -24.93 0.27 5.45
C ARG A 327 -24.87 0.65 3.97
N ARG A 328 -23.67 0.74 3.40
CA ARG A 328 -23.47 1.01 1.95
C ARG A 328 -23.95 -0.17 1.12
N VAL A 329 -23.65 -1.40 1.51
CA VAL A 329 -24.20 -2.62 0.87
C VAL A 329 -25.72 -2.60 0.87
N ASP A 330 -26.33 -2.34 2.03
CA ASP A 330 -27.80 -2.35 2.18
C ASP A 330 -28.48 -1.30 1.28
N ARG A 331 -27.87 -0.13 1.10
CA ARG A 331 -28.39 0.90 0.18
C ARG A 331 -28.35 0.43 -1.27
N ILE A 332 -27.26 -0.21 -1.69
CA ILE A 332 -27.15 -0.75 -3.06
C ILE A 332 -28.15 -1.88 -3.27
N ILE A 333 -28.31 -2.79 -2.30
CA ILE A 333 -29.33 -3.85 -2.33
C ILE A 333 -30.73 -3.24 -2.49
N ALA A 334 -31.04 -2.22 -1.70
CA ALA A 334 -32.36 -1.55 -1.79
C ALA A 334 -32.61 -0.93 -3.18
N ALA A 335 -31.56 -0.37 -3.81
CA ALA A 335 -31.67 0.22 -5.13
C ALA A 335 -31.94 -0.82 -6.23
N VAL A 336 -31.34 -2.01 -6.17
CA VAL A 336 -31.52 -3.07 -7.17
C VAL A 336 -32.71 -4.00 -6.88
N LYS A 337 -33.39 -3.79 -5.76
CA LYS A 337 -34.57 -4.59 -5.38
C LYS A 337 -35.67 -4.50 -6.44
N GLY A 338 -36.20 -5.68 -6.80
CA GLY A 338 -37.28 -5.80 -7.79
C GLY A 338 -36.82 -5.74 -9.26
N VAL A 339 -35.52 -5.69 -9.52
CA VAL A 339 -35.00 -5.95 -10.87
C VAL A 339 -35.22 -7.43 -11.20
N PRO A 340 -35.80 -7.78 -12.35
CA PRO A 340 -36.06 -9.17 -12.71
C PRO A 340 -34.82 -10.04 -12.69
N SER A 341 -34.91 -11.27 -12.19
CA SER A 341 -33.85 -12.26 -12.04
C SER A 341 -32.68 -11.88 -11.11
N VAL A 342 -32.64 -10.68 -10.53
CA VAL A 342 -31.57 -10.25 -9.64
C VAL A 342 -31.72 -10.86 -8.25
N THR A 343 -30.64 -11.48 -7.77
CA THR A 343 -30.47 -11.90 -6.38
C THR A 343 -29.21 -11.26 -5.81
N THR A 344 -29.18 -11.03 -4.50
CA THR A 344 -28.04 -10.38 -3.83
C THR A 344 -27.53 -11.22 -2.67
N GLU A 345 -26.21 -11.25 -2.51
CA GLU A 345 -25.53 -11.93 -1.43
C GLU A 345 -24.38 -11.04 -0.95
N THR A 346 -24.13 -11.00 0.37
CA THR A 346 -22.97 -10.31 0.94
C THR A 346 -21.95 -11.34 1.38
N VAL A 347 -20.70 -11.19 0.93
CA VAL A 347 -19.58 -12.08 1.26
C VAL A 347 -18.45 -11.26 1.85
N VAL A 348 -17.83 -11.78 2.91
CA VAL A 348 -16.64 -11.22 3.54
C VAL A 348 -15.52 -12.24 3.40
N PRO A 349 -14.43 -11.96 2.64
CA PRO A 349 -13.25 -12.83 2.58
C PRO A 349 -12.63 -13.03 3.97
N LYS A 350 -12.02 -14.18 4.21
CA LYS A 350 -11.54 -14.54 5.55
C LYS A 350 -10.31 -13.76 5.99
N ILE A 351 -9.39 -13.46 5.07
CA ILE A 351 -8.08 -12.88 5.36
C ILE A 351 -7.92 -11.51 4.68
N ALA A 352 -7.61 -11.51 3.38
CA ALA A 352 -7.35 -10.27 2.65
C ALA A 352 -8.66 -9.56 2.28
N ASN A 353 -8.63 -8.22 2.34
CA ASN A 353 -9.81 -7.40 2.05
C ASN A 353 -11.05 -7.88 2.84
N HIS A 354 -10.87 -8.11 4.15
CA HIS A 354 -11.90 -8.60 5.06
C HIS A 354 -13.00 -7.54 5.30
N VAL A 355 -13.74 -7.28 4.24
CA VAL A 355 -14.83 -6.29 4.18
C VAL A 355 -16.00 -6.85 3.38
N PRO A 356 -17.23 -6.36 3.61
CA PRO A 356 -18.38 -6.80 2.83
C PRO A 356 -18.20 -6.50 1.33
N HIS A 357 -18.33 -7.54 0.52
CA HIS A 357 -18.46 -7.46 -0.93
C HIS A 357 -19.89 -7.85 -1.29
N LEU A 358 -20.56 -7.01 -2.07
CA LEU A 358 -21.90 -7.31 -2.56
C LEU A 358 -21.81 -8.06 -3.89
N LEU A 359 -22.35 -9.25 -3.93
CA LEU A 359 -22.56 -10.04 -5.14
C LEU A 359 -23.99 -9.82 -5.63
N ILE A 360 -24.13 -9.40 -6.89
CA ILE A 360 -25.40 -9.24 -7.57
C ILE A 360 -25.42 -10.27 -8.69
N ARG A 361 -26.18 -11.36 -8.50
CA ARG A 361 -26.34 -12.44 -9.49
C ARG A 361 -27.59 -12.22 -10.28
N PHE A 362 -27.60 -12.57 -11.57
CA PHE A 362 -28.73 -12.44 -12.43
C PHE A 362 -28.70 -13.44 -13.60
N ASP A 363 -29.86 -13.70 -14.21
CA ASP A 363 -29.96 -14.47 -15.44
C ASP A 363 -29.93 -13.52 -16.64
N PRO A 364 -28.90 -13.55 -17.49
CA PRO A 364 -28.82 -12.70 -18.67
C PRO A 364 -29.98 -12.91 -19.69
N ALA A 365 -30.53 -14.12 -19.74
CA ALA A 365 -31.68 -14.42 -20.63
C ALA A 365 -32.93 -13.68 -20.18
N VAL A 366 -33.13 -13.51 -18.88
CA VAL A 366 -34.28 -12.78 -18.31
C VAL A 366 -33.98 -11.27 -18.26
N ALA A 367 -32.77 -10.90 -17.91
CA ALA A 367 -32.36 -9.50 -17.78
C ALA A 367 -32.20 -8.80 -19.15
N GLY A 368 -31.98 -9.55 -20.25
CA GLY A 368 -31.73 -9.00 -21.58
C GLY A 368 -30.37 -8.28 -21.71
N VAL A 369 -29.47 -8.46 -20.73
CA VAL A 369 -28.15 -7.79 -20.68
C VAL A 369 -27.11 -8.72 -20.08
N THR A 370 -25.87 -8.65 -20.57
CA THR A 370 -24.75 -9.44 -20.07
C THR A 370 -23.97 -8.67 -19.01
N THR A 371 -23.17 -9.38 -18.21
CA THR A 371 -22.25 -8.79 -17.22
C THR A 371 -21.29 -7.80 -17.88
N GLY A 372 -20.73 -8.13 -19.04
CA GLY A 372 -19.83 -7.25 -19.79
C GLY A 372 -20.51 -5.94 -20.23
N GLN A 373 -21.74 -6.02 -20.72
CA GLN A 373 -22.52 -4.83 -21.12
C GLN A 373 -22.82 -3.91 -19.93
N ILE A 374 -23.14 -4.48 -18.76
CA ILE A 374 -23.35 -3.69 -17.54
C ILE A 374 -22.02 -2.98 -17.15
N VAL A 375 -20.91 -3.71 -17.12
CA VAL A 375 -19.58 -3.13 -16.81
C VAL A 375 -19.25 -2.00 -17.77
N ASP A 376 -19.42 -2.19 -19.07
CA ASP A 376 -19.14 -1.17 -20.09
C ASP A 376 -20.06 0.06 -19.94
N THR A 377 -21.34 -0.15 -19.63
CA THR A 377 -22.30 0.94 -19.37
C THR A 377 -21.89 1.77 -18.15
N LEU A 378 -21.45 1.13 -17.08
CA LEU A 378 -20.99 1.80 -15.87
C LEU A 378 -19.69 2.57 -16.12
N ARG A 379 -18.71 1.98 -16.80
CA ARG A 379 -17.43 2.62 -17.14
C ARG A 379 -17.57 3.84 -18.05
N ARG A 380 -18.43 3.75 -19.06
CA ARG A 380 -18.70 4.86 -20.02
C ARG A 380 -19.70 5.87 -19.49
N GLY A 381 -20.30 5.61 -18.34
CA GLY A 381 -21.27 6.49 -17.72
C GLY A 381 -20.66 7.78 -17.14
N ASN A 382 -21.54 8.71 -16.77
CA ASN A 382 -21.17 9.90 -16.01
C ASN A 382 -22.03 9.95 -14.73
N PRO A 383 -21.43 9.76 -13.55
CA PRO A 383 -20.01 9.43 -13.32
C PRO A 383 -19.63 8.04 -13.82
N SER A 384 -18.34 7.85 -14.15
CA SER A 384 -17.76 6.55 -14.46
C SER A 384 -17.62 5.72 -13.18
N ILE A 385 -18.00 4.44 -13.25
CA ILE A 385 -17.98 3.53 -12.08
C ILE A 385 -17.18 2.29 -12.42
N GLU A 386 -16.18 1.95 -11.58
CA GLU A 386 -15.42 0.73 -11.68
C GLU A 386 -15.87 -0.30 -10.66
N LEU A 387 -16.24 -1.50 -11.13
CA LEU A 387 -16.60 -2.64 -10.30
C LEU A 387 -15.37 -3.50 -9.98
N ASN A 388 -15.50 -4.36 -8.96
CA ASN A 388 -14.43 -5.30 -8.58
C ASN A 388 -14.04 -6.20 -9.76
N PRO A 389 -12.72 -6.44 -9.99
CA PRO A 389 -12.21 -7.29 -11.08
C PRO A 389 -12.74 -8.73 -11.07
N ASN A 390 -13.26 -9.22 -9.95
CA ASN A 390 -13.92 -10.54 -9.90
C ASN A 390 -15.31 -10.57 -10.56
N THR A 391 -15.81 -9.41 -11.00
CA THR A 391 -17.09 -9.32 -11.75
C THR A 391 -17.02 -10.15 -13.03
N GLY A 392 -17.92 -11.11 -13.20
CA GLY A 392 -17.98 -12.00 -14.36
C GLY A 392 -16.84 -13.03 -14.42
N GLN A 393 -16.08 -13.22 -13.34
CA GLN A 393 -14.94 -14.13 -13.28
C GLN A 393 -15.26 -15.39 -12.49
N LYS A 394 -14.37 -16.39 -12.58
CA LYS A 394 -14.39 -17.57 -11.69
C LYS A 394 -14.10 -17.16 -10.25
N PRO A 395 -14.48 -17.97 -9.25
CA PRO A 395 -14.15 -17.73 -7.85
C PRO A 395 -12.67 -17.43 -7.65
N ASN A 396 -12.35 -16.35 -6.93
CA ASN A 396 -10.99 -15.91 -6.67
C ASN A 396 -10.95 -15.08 -5.37
N GLN A 397 -9.86 -15.17 -4.60
CA GLN A 397 -9.61 -14.41 -3.38
C GLN A 397 -10.80 -14.45 -2.39
N GLY A 398 -11.38 -15.62 -2.17
CA GLY A 398 -12.50 -15.80 -1.26
C GLY A 398 -13.84 -15.22 -1.76
N ILE A 399 -13.93 -14.74 -2.99
CA ILE A 399 -15.15 -14.21 -3.62
C ILE A 399 -15.72 -15.25 -4.57
N PRO A 400 -16.90 -15.85 -4.26
CA PRO A 400 -17.53 -16.91 -5.07
C PRO A 400 -18.34 -16.34 -6.23
N ALA A 401 -17.70 -15.56 -7.11
CA ALA A 401 -18.33 -15.03 -8.32
C ALA A 401 -18.40 -16.06 -9.45
N ASP A 402 -19.21 -15.78 -10.46
CA ASP A 402 -19.31 -16.51 -11.71
C ASP A 402 -19.52 -15.54 -12.89
N ALA A 403 -19.72 -16.09 -14.09
CA ALA A 403 -19.91 -15.28 -15.31
C ALA A 403 -21.11 -14.31 -15.26
N HIS A 404 -22.07 -14.54 -14.36
CA HIS A 404 -23.32 -13.79 -14.22
C HIS A 404 -23.41 -13.01 -12.91
N THR A 405 -22.24 -12.73 -12.28
CA THR A 405 -22.14 -12.04 -11.00
C THR A 405 -21.46 -10.70 -11.17
N LEU A 406 -22.12 -9.60 -10.76
CA LEU A 406 -21.44 -8.33 -10.50
C LEU A 406 -20.90 -8.37 -9.07
N VAL A 407 -19.69 -7.90 -8.87
CA VAL A 407 -19.06 -7.80 -7.55
C VAL A 407 -18.80 -6.33 -7.23
N VAL A 408 -19.43 -5.84 -6.16
CA VAL A 408 -19.32 -4.43 -5.73
C VAL A 408 -18.54 -4.36 -4.43
N GLY A 409 -17.38 -3.69 -4.47
CA GLY A 409 -16.62 -3.34 -3.28
C GLY A 409 -17.05 -1.98 -2.74
N VAL A 410 -17.52 -1.91 -1.50
CA VAL A 410 -18.15 -0.69 -0.95
C VAL A 410 -17.22 0.18 -0.11
N TRP A 411 -16.07 -0.35 0.30
CA TRP A 411 -15.19 0.25 1.30
C TRP A 411 -14.40 1.47 0.81
N MET A 412 -14.25 1.63 -0.52
CA MET A 412 -13.59 2.80 -1.11
C MET A 412 -14.57 3.90 -1.54
N LEU A 413 -15.86 3.64 -1.51
CA LEU A 413 -16.87 4.63 -1.83
C LEU A 413 -16.79 5.84 -0.89
N GLN A 414 -16.93 7.03 -1.45
CA GLN A 414 -17.07 8.25 -0.69
C GLN A 414 -18.52 8.44 -0.21
N PRO A 415 -18.80 9.32 0.75
CA PRO A 415 -20.16 9.57 1.22
C PRO A 415 -21.13 9.90 0.07
N GLY A 416 -22.20 9.11 -0.05
CA GLY A 416 -23.25 9.28 -1.08
C GLY A 416 -23.01 8.52 -2.39
N GLU A 417 -21.78 8.03 -2.64
CA GLU A 417 -21.47 7.27 -3.86
C GLU A 417 -22.19 5.91 -3.90
N ASP A 418 -22.48 5.32 -2.75
CA ASP A 418 -23.27 4.09 -2.63
C ASP A 418 -24.67 4.20 -3.26
N ALA A 419 -25.34 5.33 -3.06
CA ALA A 419 -26.64 5.61 -3.68
C ALA A 419 -26.50 5.74 -5.22
N ILE A 420 -25.46 6.44 -5.68
CA ILE A 420 -25.18 6.61 -7.11
C ILE A 420 -24.87 5.24 -7.75
N VAL A 421 -24.00 4.43 -7.12
CA VAL A 421 -23.66 3.09 -7.60
C VAL A 421 -24.91 2.21 -7.72
N GLY A 422 -25.75 2.19 -6.67
CA GLY A 422 -26.99 1.41 -6.69
C GLY A 422 -27.97 1.83 -7.81
N GLN A 423 -28.17 3.13 -7.97
CA GLN A 423 -29.01 3.68 -9.03
C GLN A 423 -28.46 3.34 -10.42
N ARG A 424 -27.16 3.55 -10.66
CA ARG A 424 -26.53 3.30 -11.96
C ARG A 424 -26.53 1.81 -12.33
N ILE A 425 -26.33 0.91 -11.36
CA ILE A 425 -26.49 -0.53 -11.59
C ILE A 425 -27.93 -0.84 -12.00
N ARG A 426 -28.93 -0.34 -11.29
CA ARG A 426 -30.34 -0.52 -11.66
C ARG A 426 -30.67 -0.03 -13.09
N GLU A 427 -30.16 1.16 -13.44
CA GLU A 427 -30.34 1.74 -14.77
C GLU A 427 -29.73 0.87 -15.87
N ALA A 428 -28.56 0.27 -15.60
CA ALA A 428 -27.86 -0.61 -16.54
C ALA A 428 -28.68 -1.90 -16.86
N PHE A 429 -29.53 -2.36 -15.94
CA PHE A 429 -30.49 -3.44 -16.21
C PHE A 429 -31.70 -2.99 -17.03
N SER A 430 -32.00 -1.69 -17.05
CA SER A 430 -33.22 -1.17 -17.68
C SER A 430 -32.99 -0.66 -19.10
N LYS A 431 -31.77 -0.49 -19.54
CA LYS A 431 -31.40 -0.02 -20.88
C LYS A 431 -30.70 -1.16 -21.62
N PRO A 432 -31.33 -1.79 -22.63
CA PRO A 432 -30.58 -2.60 -23.58
C PRO A 432 -29.50 -1.71 -24.24
N ALA A 433 -28.26 -2.23 -24.33
CA ALA A 433 -27.12 -1.54 -24.93
C ALA A 433 -27.33 -1.31 -26.42
#